data_490e559242187f46e4558ad67118a5dc
#
_entry.id   490e559242187f46e4558ad67118a5dc
#
_cell.length_a   1.000
_cell.length_b   1.000
_cell.length_c   1.000
_cell.angle_alpha   90.00
_cell.angle_beta   90.00
_cell.angle_gamma   90.00
#
_symmetry.space_group_name_H-M   'P 1'
#
loop_
_entity.id
_entity.type
_entity.pdbx_description
1 polymer ?
#
loop_
_entity_poly.entity_id
_entity_poly.type
_entity_poly.pdbx_seq_one_letter_code
_entity_poly.pdbx_strand_id
1 'polypeptide(L)'
;MDRHPDAAVAANRNPWLPLRALRGWTAKDLNGDLAAGVTLAAIAIPEQMATARLGGFAPEIGFFAFVAGSVAFALLGANRHLSVGADSTITPLFAGGLALIATAGSPHYLALAAMLALMVGFLVALSGLLRLGWIADLLSVPVTTGFLAGISIHIIVSQLPSLLGLPPESGETLRRVGDIAANLHLTNPSSLAIGLGVFLIVFLAEHISARIPAALIGMVLATLAVIVFDLKGHGVEVLGALPNGLPTPAVPLVSFQDAQALVPLALLIAIVVMVQTAATCRSFVPQDGSQPDVNRDFIGVGAGSILSGLFGAFAVNSSPPRTAIVVHSGGRSQFSGLIAAAIVLLLGAFGGGLLANVPQAALAGVLMFVAQHILRWNVFANVYRQAPVEFALILVTMVAIVVLPIETGVAIGIGLSLLHGIWSFTRAQAIELAEVPGTSVWWPPTAQSPGKQLSGVLVAAFQAPLSFVNADHFKRGLLDLIDARSEDVKLVVLEASNIVEIDYTAAQALIDTIRHCRDKNAVFAIARMESLRAQAALKRFGIAELVGPQHIFHSVDAAIKSLDPAKRQQQQQDEAP
;
A
#
# COMPACT_ATOMS: atom_id res chain seq x y z
N MET A 1 -29.30 -33.98 -12.78
CA MET A 1 -28.20 -34.58 -11.99
C MET A 1 -26.92 -34.41 -12.78
N ASP A 2 -26.55 -33.14 -13.02
CA ASP A 2 -25.36 -32.78 -13.82
C ASP A 2 -24.26 -32.32 -12.86
N ARG A 3 -23.21 -33.14 -12.79
CA ARG A 3 -22.00 -32.83 -12.04
C ARG A 3 -21.23 -31.75 -12.81
N HIS A 4 -21.15 -30.55 -12.28
CA HIS A 4 -20.23 -29.52 -12.79
C HIS A 4 -18.80 -30.06 -12.84
N PRO A 5 -18.13 -30.02 -14.01
CA PRO A 5 -16.75 -30.51 -14.14
C PRO A 5 -15.69 -29.64 -13.43
N ASP A 6 -16.08 -28.49 -12.90
CA ASP A 6 -15.13 -27.51 -12.31
C ASP A 6 -14.67 -27.82 -10.89
N ALA A 7 -15.31 -28.74 -10.17
CA ALA A 7 -14.93 -29.10 -8.81
C ALA A 7 -13.68 -29.99 -8.71
N ALA A 8 -13.29 -30.66 -9.80
CA ALA A 8 -12.13 -31.57 -9.81
C ALA A 8 -10.79 -30.89 -10.08
N VAL A 9 -10.79 -29.66 -10.62
CA VAL A 9 -9.55 -28.92 -10.94
C VAL A 9 -8.98 -28.15 -9.73
N ALA A 10 -9.80 -27.95 -8.69
CA ALA A 10 -9.41 -27.17 -7.50
C ALA A 10 -8.61 -27.98 -6.44
N ALA A 11 -8.58 -29.31 -6.52
CA ALA A 11 -8.16 -30.18 -5.41
C ALA A 11 -6.66 -30.54 -5.35
N ASN A 12 -5.80 -30.08 -6.27
CA ASN A 12 -4.39 -30.48 -6.25
C ASN A 12 -3.43 -29.31 -6.53
N ARG A 13 -3.59 -28.21 -5.80
CA ARG A 13 -2.65 -27.08 -5.84
C ARG A 13 -1.80 -27.09 -4.58
N ASN A 14 -0.68 -27.81 -4.61
CA ASN A 14 0.36 -27.65 -3.59
C ASN A 14 0.82 -26.18 -3.63
N PRO A 15 0.54 -25.35 -2.58
CA PRO A 15 0.81 -23.91 -2.60
C PRO A 15 2.31 -23.57 -2.65
N TRP A 16 3.19 -24.55 -2.45
CA TRP A 16 4.64 -24.40 -2.28
C TRP A 16 5.47 -24.78 -3.50
N LEU A 17 4.86 -25.11 -4.65
CA LEU A 17 5.62 -25.47 -5.86
C LEU A 17 6.43 -24.25 -6.36
N PRO A 18 7.76 -24.34 -6.50
CA PRO A 18 8.57 -23.33 -7.17
C PRO A 18 8.16 -23.16 -8.63
N LEU A 19 8.56 -22.06 -9.24
CA LEU A 19 8.30 -21.73 -10.67
C LEU A 19 6.80 -21.58 -11.03
N ARG A 20 5.97 -21.23 -10.06
CA ARG A 20 4.53 -21.05 -10.30
C ARG A 20 4.24 -19.95 -11.32
N ALA A 21 5.03 -18.90 -11.33
CA ALA A 21 4.95 -17.78 -12.26
C ALA A 21 5.28 -18.17 -13.72
N LEU A 22 5.93 -19.32 -13.92
CA LEU A 22 6.26 -19.89 -15.25
C LEU A 22 5.29 -21.03 -15.65
N ARG A 23 4.35 -21.39 -14.80
CA ARG A 23 3.45 -22.53 -15.05
C ARG A 23 2.51 -22.25 -16.21
N GLY A 24 2.36 -23.24 -17.11
CA GLY A 24 1.53 -23.12 -18.30
C GLY A 24 2.20 -22.37 -19.46
N TRP A 25 3.48 -22.02 -19.32
CA TRP A 25 4.27 -21.45 -20.41
C TRP A 25 4.43 -22.45 -21.56
N THR A 26 4.34 -21.93 -22.78
CA THR A 26 4.51 -22.71 -24.01
C THR A 26 5.49 -22.00 -24.94
N ALA A 27 6.07 -22.72 -25.91
CA ALA A 27 6.99 -22.12 -26.89
C ALA A 27 6.34 -20.99 -27.72
N LYS A 28 5.02 -20.92 -27.77
CA LYS A 28 4.28 -19.80 -28.42
C LYS A 28 4.39 -18.50 -27.65
N ASP A 29 4.66 -18.54 -26.36
CA ASP A 29 4.79 -17.38 -25.49
C ASP A 29 6.18 -16.75 -25.57
N LEU A 30 7.18 -17.49 -26.11
CA LEU A 30 8.59 -17.08 -26.16
C LEU A 30 8.79 -15.73 -26.87
N ASN A 31 8.12 -15.51 -28.01
CA ASN A 31 8.30 -14.25 -28.77
C ASN A 31 7.77 -13.05 -27.98
N GLY A 32 6.65 -13.21 -27.25
CA GLY A 32 6.10 -12.17 -26.39
C GLY A 32 7.02 -11.89 -25.19
N ASP A 33 7.50 -12.94 -24.53
CA ASP A 33 8.39 -12.80 -23.37
C ASP A 33 9.77 -12.25 -23.77
N LEU A 34 10.28 -12.60 -24.95
CA LEU A 34 11.54 -12.04 -25.46
C LEU A 34 11.40 -10.55 -25.77
N ALA A 35 10.35 -10.13 -26.47
CA ALA A 35 10.09 -8.72 -26.76
C ALA A 35 9.91 -7.91 -25.46
N ALA A 36 9.11 -8.43 -24.52
CA ALA A 36 8.90 -7.80 -23.24
C ALA A 36 10.18 -7.74 -22.38
N GLY A 37 11.00 -8.80 -22.41
CA GLY A 37 12.26 -8.86 -21.67
C GLY A 37 13.29 -7.86 -22.19
N VAL A 38 13.44 -7.74 -23.51
CA VAL A 38 14.33 -6.74 -24.14
C VAL A 38 13.84 -5.32 -23.83
N THR A 39 12.55 -5.06 -23.95
CA THR A 39 11.97 -3.73 -23.61
C THR A 39 12.14 -3.40 -22.13
N LEU A 40 11.89 -4.38 -21.26
CA LEU A 40 12.10 -4.23 -19.81
C LEU A 40 13.57 -3.92 -19.48
N ALA A 41 14.53 -4.65 -20.07
CA ALA A 41 15.96 -4.38 -19.88
C ALA A 41 16.36 -2.98 -20.31
N ALA A 42 15.87 -2.54 -21.48
CA ALA A 42 16.17 -1.23 -22.03
C ALA A 42 15.69 -0.07 -21.12
N ILE A 43 14.61 -0.28 -20.36
CA ILE A 43 14.10 0.71 -19.41
C ILE A 43 14.73 0.52 -18.02
N ALA A 44 14.91 -0.73 -17.60
CA ALA A 44 15.50 -1.03 -16.31
C ALA A 44 16.96 -0.55 -16.18
N ILE A 45 17.78 -0.68 -17.24
CA ILE A 45 19.20 -0.28 -17.19
C ILE A 45 19.37 1.16 -16.66
N PRO A 46 18.81 2.20 -17.31
CA PRO A 46 18.95 3.56 -16.81
C PRO A 46 18.30 3.79 -15.44
N GLU A 47 17.14 3.20 -15.23
CA GLU A 47 16.39 3.35 -13.96
C GLU A 47 17.15 2.73 -12.78
N GLN A 48 17.71 1.53 -12.93
CA GLN A 48 18.45 0.87 -11.86
C GLN A 48 19.75 1.60 -11.52
N MET A 49 20.46 2.12 -12.53
CA MET A 49 21.67 2.95 -12.32
C MET A 49 21.33 4.24 -11.57
N ALA A 50 20.27 4.93 -12.00
CA ALA A 50 19.83 6.16 -11.39
C ALA A 50 19.34 5.93 -9.94
N THR A 51 18.59 4.87 -9.70
CA THR A 51 18.08 4.48 -8.37
C THR A 51 19.23 4.10 -7.42
N ALA A 52 20.24 3.36 -7.90
CA ALA A 52 21.43 3.05 -7.10
C ALA A 52 22.14 4.34 -6.65
N ARG A 53 22.34 5.28 -7.57
CA ARG A 53 22.95 6.58 -7.24
C ARG A 53 22.12 7.40 -6.26
N LEU A 54 20.79 7.40 -6.42
CA LEU A 54 19.87 8.04 -5.48
C LEU A 54 20.08 7.49 -4.05
N GLY A 55 20.38 6.19 -3.94
CA GLY A 55 20.70 5.52 -2.68
C GLY A 55 22.13 5.73 -2.17
N GLY A 56 22.98 6.45 -2.89
CA GLY A 56 24.39 6.62 -2.54
C GLY A 56 25.28 5.42 -2.88
N PHE A 57 24.84 4.58 -3.82
CA PHE A 57 25.58 3.40 -4.30
C PHE A 57 26.22 3.64 -5.67
N ALA A 58 27.21 2.83 -5.99
CA ALA A 58 27.69 2.73 -7.36
C ALA A 58 26.61 2.14 -8.28
N PRO A 59 26.51 2.61 -9.55
CA PRO A 59 25.40 2.25 -10.46
C PRO A 59 25.21 0.75 -10.67
N GLU A 60 26.30 -0.03 -10.71
CA GLU A 60 26.28 -1.48 -10.90
C GLU A 60 25.55 -2.23 -9.76
N ILE A 61 25.52 -1.66 -8.55
CA ILE A 61 24.79 -2.26 -7.41
C ILE A 61 23.29 -2.32 -7.72
N GLY A 62 22.75 -1.35 -8.48
CA GLY A 62 21.38 -1.39 -8.95
C GLY A 62 21.09 -2.55 -9.90
N PHE A 63 22.05 -2.92 -10.74
CA PHE A 63 21.94 -4.09 -11.60
C PHE A 63 21.85 -5.38 -10.79
N PHE A 64 22.70 -5.50 -9.77
CA PHE A 64 22.69 -6.68 -8.90
C PHE A 64 21.37 -6.83 -8.12
N ALA A 65 20.84 -5.71 -7.62
CA ALA A 65 19.52 -5.68 -6.99
C ALA A 65 18.41 -6.13 -7.96
N PHE A 66 18.45 -5.65 -9.22
CA PHE A 66 17.46 -6.03 -10.23
C PHE A 66 17.55 -7.51 -10.60
N VAL A 67 18.76 -8.03 -10.81
CA VAL A 67 18.98 -9.44 -11.15
C VAL A 67 18.53 -10.33 -10.01
N ALA A 68 18.93 -10.02 -8.77
CA ALA A 68 18.54 -10.76 -7.59
C ALA A 68 17.00 -10.78 -7.40
N GLY A 69 16.37 -9.61 -7.53
CA GLY A 69 14.92 -9.46 -7.44
C GLY A 69 14.19 -10.28 -8.50
N SER A 70 14.59 -10.13 -9.77
CA SER A 70 13.96 -10.83 -10.91
C SER A 70 14.12 -12.34 -10.82
N VAL A 71 15.30 -12.85 -10.50
CA VAL A 71 15.56 -14.30 -10.38
C VAL A 71 14.78 -14.90 -9.23
N ALA A 72 14.89 -14.32 -8.01
CA ALA A 72 14.20 -14.83 -6.84
C ALA A 72 12.67 -14.79 -7.02
N PHE A 73 12.14 -13.72 -7.61
CA PHE A 73 10.71 -13.60 -7.86
C PHE A 73 10.22 -14.60 -8.91
N ALA A 74 10.95 -14.82 -9.99
CA ALA A 74 10.61 -15.84 -10.99
C ALA A 74 10.54 -17.25 -10.39
N LEU A 75 11.40 -17.56 -9.41
CA LEU A 75 11.44 -18.85 -8.73
C LEU A 75 10.31 -19.03 -7.71
N LEU A 76 10.03 -17.99 -6.91
CA LEU A 76 9.21 -18.10 -5.71
C LEU A 76 7.89 -17.32 -5.76
N GLY A 77 7.76 -16.30 -6.61
CA GLY A 77 6.54 -15.52 -6.80
C GLY A 77 5.42 -16.28 -7.51
N ALA A 78 4.26 -15.67 -7.58
CA ALA A 78 3.08 -16.20 -8.25
C ALA A 78 2.64 -15.35 -9.46
N ASN A 79 2.82 -14.03 -9.39
CA ASN A 79 2.40 -13.13 -10.46
C ASN A 79 3.31 -13.27 -11.69
N ARG A 80 2.70 -13.37 -12.88
CA ARG A 80 3.40 -13.61 -14.14
C ARG A 80 4.11 -12.40 -14.71
N HIS A 81 3.71 -11.19 -14.32
CA HIS A 81 4.15 -9.95 -14.95
C HIS A 81 4.94 -9.04 -13.99
N LEU A 82 4.87 -9.28 -12.69
CA LEU A 82 5.44 -8.40 -11.69
C LEU A 82 6.96 -8.26 -11.88
N SER A 83 7.44 -7.04 -12.06
CA SER A 83 8.86 -6.71 -12.13
C SER A 83 9.38 -6.28 -10.76
N VAL A 84 10.42 -6.95 -10.27
CA VAL A 84 11.05 -6.72 -8.97
C VAL A 84 12.50 -6.28 -9.17
N GLY A 85 12.92 -5.25 -8.44
CA GLY A 85 14.28 -4.71 -8.52
C GLY A 85 14.46 -3.49 -7.63
N ALA A 86 15.55 -2.74 -7.82
CA ALA A 86 15.72 -1.45 -7.17
C ALA A 86 14.54 -0.52 -7.50
N ASP A 87 14.07 0.20 -6.50
CA ASP A 87 12.87 1.03 -6.64
C ASP A 87 13.08 2.39 -5.98
N SER A 88 12.78 3.46 -6.73
CA SER A 88 13.01 4.83 -6.31
C SER A 88 12.08 5.29 -5.18
N THR A 89 11.02 4.55 -4.87
CA THR A 89 10.10 4.90 -3.76
C THR A 89 10.65 4.51 -2.40
N ILE A 90 11.38 3.38 -2.31
CA ILE A 90 11.98 2.91 -1.05
C ILE A 90 13.43 3.38 -0.88
N THR A 91 14.10 3.72 -1.97
CA THR A 91 15.51 4.11 -1.94
C THR A 91 15.79 5.34 -1.06
N PRO A 92 15.03 6.44 -1.13
CA PRO A 92 15.22 7.57 -0.21
C PRO A 92 14.99 7.22 1.25
N LEU A 93 14.10 6.26 1.55
CA LEU A 93 13.83 5.80 2.92
C LEU A 93 15.08 5.20 3.56
N PHE A 94 15.67 4.17 2.90
CA PHE A 94 16.85 3.54 3.46
C PHE A 94 18.09 4.43 3.35
N ALA A 95 18.21 5.24 2.30
CA ALA A 95 19.33 6.15 2.16
C ALA A 95 19.33 7.21 3.28
N GLY A 96 18.16 7.79 3.62
CA GLY A 96 18.01 8.71 4.74
C GLY A 96 18.36 8.07 6.08
N GLY A 97 17.75 6.92 6.38
CA GLY A 97 17.99 6.23 7.65
C GLY A 97 19.44 5.75 7.81
N LEU A 98 20.06 5.22 6.75
CA LEU A 98 21.46 4.78 6.79
C LEU A 98 22.45 5.95 6.91
N ALA A 99 22.14 7.11 6.32
CA ALA A 99 23.00 8.30 6.40
C ALA A 99 23.14 8.85 7.83
N LEU A 100 22.23 8.51 8.73
CA LEU A 100 22.33 8.83 10.16
C LEU A 100 23.38 7.98 10.88
N ILE A 101 23.74 6.82 10.34
CA ILE A 101 24.65 5.85 10.97
C ILE A 101 26.03 5.85 10.28
N ALA A 102 26.07 5.96 8.95
CA ALA A 102 27.31 5.87 8.17
C ALA A 102 27.30 6.80 6.96
N THR A 103 28.49 7.24 6.55
CA THR A 103 28.67 8.07 5.36
C THR A 103 28.32 7.26 4.08
N ALA A 104 27.50 7.82 3.21
CA ALA A 104 27.10 7.19 1.95
C ALA A 104 28.32 6.75 1.13
N GLY A 105 28.24 5.55 0.54
CA GLY A 105 29.33 4.95 -0.26
C GLY A 105 30.48 4.36 0.56
N SER A 106 30.49 4.50 1.89
CA SER A 106 31.50 3.85 2.73
C SER A 106 31.28 2.33 2.79
N PRO A 107 32.34 1.52 3.05
CA PRO A 107 32.19 0.07 3.23
C PRO A 107 31.18 -0.29 4.34
N HIS A 108 31.13 0.52 5.41
CA HIS A 108 30.17 0.35 6.50
C HIS A 108 28.74 0.62 6.03
N TYR A 109 28.51 1.67 5.24
CA TYR A 109 27.21 1.98 4.65
C TYR A 109 26.70 0.84 3.77
N LEU A 110 27.58 0.26 2.94
CA LEU A 110 27.24 -0.86 2.06
C LEU A 110 26.88 -2.11 2.88
N ALA A 111 27.62 -2.40 3.95
CA ALA A 111 27.33 -3.52 4.84
C ALA A 111 25.98 -3.33 5.58
N LEU A 112 25.68 -2.11 6.07
CA LEU A 112 24.40 -1.77 6.69
C LEU A 112 23.24 -1.93 5.70
N ALA A 113 23.39 -1.47 4.47
CA ALA A 113 22.36 -1.59 3.43
C ALA A 113 22.09 -3.06 3.06
N ALA A 114 23.13 -3.88 2.95
CA ALA A 114 23.00 -5.31 2.70
C ALA A 114 22.30 -6.02 3.89
N MET A 115 22.67 -5.68 5.13
CA MET A 115 21.99 -6.20 6.33
C MET A 115 20.53 -5.78 6.38
N LEU A 116 20.24 -4.51 6.08
CA LEU A 116 18.86 -3.99 5.99
C LEU A 116 18.06 -4.75 4.93
N ALA A 117 18.65 -5.05 3.76
CA ALA A 117 18.01 -5.84 2.72
C ALA A 117 17.68 -7.27 3.21
N LEU A 118 18.58 -7.90 3.97
CA LEU A 118 18.31 -9.22 4.60
C LEU A 118 17.15 -9.12 5.59
N MET A 119 17.13 -8.10 6.45
CA MET A 119 16.07 -7.90 7.45
C MET A 119 14.72 -7.62 6.79
N VAL A 120 14.66 -6.70 5.84
CA VAL A 120 13.44 -6.39 5.06
C VAL A 120 12.96 -7.64 4.32
N GLY A 121 13.87 -8.33 3.64
CA GLY A 121 13.56 -9.54 2.90
C GLY A 121 13.00 -10.65 3.80
N PHE A 122 13.59 -10.85 4.98
CA PHE A 122 13.08 -11.80 5.97
C PHE A 122 11.67 -11.41 6.46
N LEU A 123 11.45 -10.14 6.82
CA LEU A 123 10.15 -9.66 7.29
C LEU A 123 9.05 -9.78 6.23
N VAL A 124 9.35 -9.43 4.97
CA VAL A 124 8.39 -9.53 3.86
C VAL A 124 8.11 -11.00 3.52
N ALA A 125 9.13 -11.86 3.46
CA ALA A 125 8.94 -13.30 3.23
C ALA A 125 8.15 -13.96 4.38
N LEU A 126 8.47 -13.62 5.62
CA LEU A 126 7.78 -14.13 6.82
C LEU A 126 6.31 -13.70 6.80
N SER A 127 6.01 -12.44 6.44
CA SER A 127 4.61 -11.98 6.34
C SER A 127 3.84 -12.74 5.25
N GLY A 128 4.47 -13.09 4.13
CA GLY A 128 3.88 -13.98 3.14
C GLY A 128 3.59 -15.37 3.68
N LEU A 129 4.53 -15.96 4.45
CA LEU A 129 4.36 -17.27 5.10
C LEU A 129 3.24 -17.26 6.15
N LEU A 130 3.15 -16.20 6.94
CA LEU A 130 2.12 -16.00 7.97
C LEU A 130 0.78 -15.52 7.37
N ARG A 131 0.70 -15.36 6.03
CA ARG A 131 -0.50 -14.89 5.32
C ARG A 131 -1.00 -13.51 5.78
N LEU A 132 -0.07 -12.60 6.02
CA LEU A 132 -0.35 -11.25 6.47
C LEU A 132 -0.65 -10.27 5.31
N GLY A 133 -1.05 -10.74 4.14
CA GLY A 133 -1.38 -9.91 2.97
C GLY A 133 -2.44 -8.84 3.23
N TRP A 134 -3.28 -9.03 4.25
CA TRP A 134 -4.28 -8.06 4.69
C TRP A 134 -3.67 -6.79 5.32
N ILE A 135 -2.42 -6.84 5.83
CA ILE A 135 -1.74 -5.66 6.40
C ILE A 135 -1.57 -4.56 5.34
N ALA A 136 -1.41 -4.95 4.08
CA ALA A 136 -1.35 -4.00 2.98
C ALA A 136 -2.62 -3.14 2.82
N ASP A 137 -3.75 -3.60 3.36
CA ASP A 137 -5.03 -2.87 3.32
C ASP A 137 -5.13 -1.80 4.42
N LEU A 138 -4.20 -1.76 5.37
CA LEU A 138 -4.19 -0.76 6.46
C LEU A 138 -3.77 0.63 6.00
N LEU A 139 -3.06 0.76 4.87
CA LEU A 139 -2.75 2.07 4.32
C LEU A 139 -3.87 2.57 3.42
N SER A 140 -4.42 3.72 3.77
CA SER A 140 -5.44 4.38 2.94
C SER A 140 -4.83 4.97 1.67
N VAL A 141 -5.64 5.06 0.61
CA VAL A 141 -5.22 5.68 -0.67
C VAL A 141 -4.74 7.13 -0.49
N PRO A 142 -5.40 7.99 0.33
CA PRO A 142 -4.92 9.34 0.60
C PRO A 142 -3.52 9.38 1.20
N VAL A 143 -3.26 8.59 2.25
CA VAL A 143 -1.94 8.57 2.90
C VAL A 143 -0.86 8.05 1.95
N THR A 144 -1.13 6.99 1.18
CA THR A 144 -0.22 6.50 0.15
C THR A 144 0.06 7.55 -0.93
N THR A 145 -0.96 8.33 -1.31
CA THR A 145 -0.82 9.42 -2.29
C THR A 145 0.06 10.55 -1.73
N GLY A 146 -0.15 10.95 -0.47
CA GLY A 146 0.68 11.93 0.22
C GLY A 146 2.13 11.48 0.38
N PHE A 147 2.33 10.21 0.73
CA PHE A 147 3.65 9.56 0.78
C PHE A 147 4.37 9.64 -0.57
N LEU A 148 3.74 9.19 -1.64
CA LEU A 148 4.33 9.22 -2.99
C LEU A 148 4.63 10.64 -3.45
N ALA A 149 3.78 11.61 -3.11
CA ALA A 149 4.01 13.02 -3.43
C ALA A 149 5.23 13.59 -2.67
N GLY A 150 5.35 13.30 -1.38
CA GLY A 150 6.51 13.71 -0.58
C GLY A 150 7.81 13.11 -1.11
N ILE A 151 7.81 11.82 -1.46
CA ILE A 151 8.95 11.15 -2.10
C ILE A 151 9.28 11.77 -3.46
N SER A 152 8.27 12.10 -4.29
CA SER A 152 8.50 12.79 -5.58
C SER A 152 9.24 14.11 -5.38
N ILE A 153 8.80 14.94 -4.42
CA ILE A 153 9.47 16.21 -4.11
C ILE A 153 10.90 15.95 -3.64
N HIS A 154 11.11 14.97 -2.78
CA HIS A 154 12.44 14.60 -2.30
C HIS A 154 13.35 14.16 -3.46
N ILE A 155 12.88 13.32 -4.39
CA ILE A 155 13.63 12.90 -5.57
C ILE A 155 13.99 14.13 -6.42
N ILE A 156 13.03 15.00 -6.72
CA ILE A 156 13.26 16.22 -7.50
C ILE A 156 14.37 17.06 -6.87
N VAL A 157 14.25 17.39 -5.58
CA VAL A 157 15.23 18.21 -4.87
C VAL A 157 16.61 17.54 -4.84
N SER A 158 16.67 16.22 -4.65
CA SER A 158 17.95 15.48 -4.63
C SER A 158 18.64 15.39 -6.00
N GLN A 159 17.90 15.46 -7.10
CA GLN A 159 18.44 15.35 -8.45
C GLN A 159 18.78 16.71 -9.08
N LEU A 160 18.26 17.81 -8.54
CA LEU A 160 18.54 19.17 -9.05
C LEU A 160 20.03 19.49 -9.13
N PRO A 161 20.90 19.20 -8.13
CA PRO A 161 22.33 19.46 -8.25
C PRO A 161 22.95 18.76 -9.45
N SER A 162 22.70 17.47 -9.64
CA SER A 162 23.24 16.71 -10.80
C SER A 162 22.69 17.22 -12.14
N LEU A 163 21.42 17.63 -12.17
CA LEU A 163 20.79 18.23 -13.35
C LEU A 163 21.43 19.57 -13.72
N LEU A 164 21.72 20.39 -12.72
CA LEU A 164 22.32 21.72 -12.88
C LEU A 164 23.85 21.68 -13.00
N GLY A 165 24.50 20.52 -12.79
CA GLY A 165 25.96 20.39 -12.75
C GLY A 165 26.59 21.07 -11.53
N LEU A 166 25.84 21.14 -10.40
CA LEU A 166 26.33 21.69 -9.14
C LEU A 166 27.01 20.61 -8.30
N PRO A 167 27.90 20.97 -7.38
CA PRO A 167 28.49 20.01 -6.45
C PRO A 167 27.40 19.26 -5.65
N PRO A 168 27.61 17.98 -5.32
CA PRO A 168 26.67 17.23 -4.52
C PRO A 168 26.57 17.80 -3.11
N GLU A 169 25.36 18.10 -2.68
CA GLU A 169 25.08 18.66 -1.36
C GLU A 169 24.43 17.61 -0.45
N SER A 170 24.87 17.57 0.80
CA SER A 170 24.33 16.68 1.83
C SER A 170 23.50 17.47 2.83
N GLY A 171 22.37 16.89 3.30
CA GLY A 171 21.52 17.52 4.32
C GLY A 171 20.04 17.28 4.08
N GLU A 172 19.23 17.85 4.97
CA GLU A 172 17.77 17.80 4.91
C GLU A 172 17.24 18.52 3.65
N THR A 173 16.06 18.09 3.17
CA THR A 173 15.46 18.58 1.92
C THR A 173 15.34 20.09 1.86
N LEU A 174 14.88 20.74 2.94
CA LEU A 174 14.71 22.20 2.98
C LEU A 174 16.04 22.95 2.93
N ARG A 175 17.06 22.48 3.66
CA ARG A 175 18.41 23.06 3.61
C ARG A 175 18.99 22.96 2.21
N ARG A 176 18.86 21.79 1.59
CA ARG A 176 19.32 21.54 0.21
C ARG A 176 18.68 22.49 -0.80
N VAL A 177 17.39 22.80 -0.66
CA VAL A 177 16.72 23.81 -1.50
C VAL A 177 17.36 25.19 -1.34
N GLY A 178 17.69 25.60 -0.12
CA GLY A 178 18.40 26.85 0.16
C GLY A 178 19.79 26.89 -0.48
N ASP A 179 20.55 25.81 -0.33
CA ASP A 179 21.92 25.68 -0.87
C ASP A 179 21.92 25.68 -2.42
N ILE A 180 20.97 24.98 -3.05
CA ILE A 180 20.77 25.02 -4.51
C ILE A 180 20.47 26.45 -4.96
N ALA A 181 19.57 27.16 -4.28
CA ALA A 181 19.19 28.52 -4.62
C ALA A 181 20.38 29.49 -4.53
N ALA A 182 21.23 29.33 -3.51
CA ALA A 182 22.45 30.12 -3.35
C ALA A 182 23.49 29.87 -4.47
N ASN A 183 23.55 28.63 -4.96
CA ASN A 183 24.55 28.17 -5.94
C ASN A 183 24.06 28.18 -7.41
N LEU A 184 22.85 28.67 -7.68
CA LEU A 184 22.29 28.71 -9.05
C LEU A 184 23.20 29.42 -10.08
N HIS A 185 24.01 30.38 -9.65
CA HIS A 185 24.97 31.10 -10.51
C HIS A 185 26.12 30.21 -11.02
N LEU A 186 26.34 29.04 -10.39
CA LEU A 186 27.34 28.03 -10.78
C LEU A 186 26.80 27.00 -11.76
N THR A 187 25.55 27.14 -12.20
CA THR A 187 24.90 26.17 -13.11
C THR A 187 25.73 25.94 -14.36
N ASN A 188 26.01 24.67 -14.68
CA ASN A 188 26.65 24.27 -15.92
C ASN A 188 25.60 24.13 -17.04
N PRO A 189 25.62 25.00 -18.08
CA PRO A 189 24.62 24.95 -19.15
C PRO A 189 24.58 23.64 -19.92
N SER A 190 25.77 22.98 -20.09
CA SER A 190 25.86 21.69 -20.79
C SER A 190 25.19 20.55 -19.99
N SER A 191 25.41 20.50 -18.67
CA SER A 191 24.75 19.54 -17.79
C SER A 191 23.23 19.74 -17.79
N LEU A 192 22.78 21.00 -17.67
CA LEU A 192 21.34 21.32 -17.71
C LEU A 192 20.74 20.93 -19.08
N ALA A 193 21.39 21.22 -20.19
CA ALA A 193 20.89 20.85 -21.52
C ALA A 193 20.78 19.34 -21.70
N ILE A 194 21.76 18.56 -21.21
CA ILE A 194 21.75 17.11 -21.26
C ILE A 194 20.59 16.57 -20.42
N GLY A 195 20.51 16.96 -19.14
CA GLY A 195 19.51 16.42 -18.23
C GLY A 195 18.08 16.79 -18.63
N LEU A 196 17.85 18.05 -19.02
CA LEU A 196 16.54 18.50 -19.52
C LEU A 196 16.21 17.84 -20.88
N GLY A 197 17.22 17.67 -21.76
CA GLY A 197 17.05 16.97 -23.03
C GLY A 197 16.60 15.52 -22.83
N VAL A 198 17.23 14.77 -21.93
CA VAL A 198 16.83 13.40 -21.59
C VAL A 198 15.44 13.37 -20.97
N PHE A 199 15.14 14.26 -20.02
CA PHE A 199 13.80 14.39 -19.44
C PHE A 199 12.73 14.61 -20.53
N LEU A 200 12.97 15.54 -21.46
CA LEU A 200 12.04 15.85 -22.54
C LEU A 200 11.88 14.69 -23.52
N ILE A 201 12.97 13.99 -23.86
CA ILE A 201 12.91 12.79 -24.72
C ILE A 201 12.01 11.73 -24.08
N VAL A 202 12.19 11.45 -22.78
CA VAL A 202 11.39 10.45 -22.07
C VAL A 202 9.94 10.90 -21.97
N PHE A 203 9.70 12.15 -21.59
CA PHE A 203 8.36 12.73 -21.46
C PHE A 203 7.57 12.71 -22.78
N LEU A 204 8.19 13.12 -23.89
CA LEU A 204 7.55 13.15 -25.20
C LEU A 204 7.31 11.75 -25.77
N ALA A 205 8.28 10.86 -25.61
CA ALA A 205 8.16 9.49 -26.11
C ALA A 205 7.06 8.69 -25.41
N GLU A 206 6.81 8.91 -24.11
CA GLU A 206 5.72 8.30 -23.38
C GLU A 206 4.36 8.66 -23.99
N HIS A 207 4.17 9.92 -24.42
CA HIS A 207 2.95 10.37 -25.09
C HIS A 207 2.74 9.73 -26.46
N ILE A 208 3.82 9.25 -27.10
CA ILE A 208 3.75 8.56 -28.40
C ILE A 208 3.47 7.07 -28.18
N SER A 209 4.28 6.41 -27.37
CA SER A 209 4.11 4.99 -27.04
C SER A 209 4.95 4.57 -25.83
N ALA A 210 4.31 3.94 -24.85
CA ALA A 210 4.97 3.33 -23.70
C ALA A 210 5.96 2.18 -24.07
N ARG A 211 5.95 1.72 -25.34
CA ARG A 211 6.89 0.69 -25.82
C ARG A 211 8.25 1.24 -26.24
N ILE A 212 8.37 2.56 -26.41
CA ILE A 212 9.64 3.21 -26.78
C ILE A 212 10.56 3.22 -25.56
N PRO A 213 11.77 2.64 -25.63
CA PRO A 213 12.72 2.67 -24.52
C PRO A 213 13.41 4.03 -24.44
N ALA A 214 12.62 5.08 -24.21
CA ALA A 214 13.03 6.46 -24.33
C ALA A 214 14.15 6.84 -23.35
N ALA A 215 14.14 6.28 -22.14
CA ALA A 215 15.19 6.50 -21.16
C ALA A 215 16.56 5.96 -21.66
N LEU A 216 16.56 4.78 -22.31
CA LEU A 216 17.77 4.24 -22.92
C LEU A 216 18.21 5.09 -24.12
N ILE A 217 17.27 5.47 -25.00
CA ILE A 217 17.56 6.33 -26.16
C ILE A 217 18.14 7.66 -25.69
N GLY A 218 17.51 8.32 -24.73
CA GLY A 218 17.98 9.58 -24.16
C GLY A 218 19.37 9.46 -23.55
N MET A 219 19.62 8.37 -22.82
CA MET A 219 20.93 8.11 -22.23
C MET A 219 22.01 7.85 -23.27
N VAL A 220 21.72 7.05 -24.31
CA VAL A 220 22.67 6.81 -25.42
C VAL A 220 22.99 8.10 -26.16
N LEU A 221 21.98 8.92 -26.48
CA LEU A 221 22.18 10.22 -27.14
C LEU A 221 22.99 11.17 -26.27
N ALA A 222 22.71 11.23 -24.95
CA ALA A 222 23.45 12.03 -23.99
C ALA A 222 24.92 11.59 -23.90
N THR A 223 25.17 10.28 -23.86
CA THR A 223 26.54 9.71 -23.84
C THR A 223 27.28 10.00 -25.13
N LEU A 224 26.65 9.87 -26.29
CA LEU A 224 27.23 10.22 -27.57
C LEU A 224 27.54 11.71 -27.64
N ALA A 225 26.66 12.58 -27.16
CA ALA A 225 26.89 14.02 -27.10
C ALA A 225 28.14 14.38 -26.25
N VAL A 226 28.26 13.71 -25.07
CA VAL A 226 29.44 13.89 -24.20
C VAL A 226 30.75 13.53 -24.94
N ILE A 227 30.74 12.41 -25.68
CA ILE A 227 31.92 11.93 -26.40
C ILE A 227 32.25 12.83 -27.61
N VAL A 228 31.24 13.14 -28.44
CA VAL A 228 31.43 13.88 -29.71
C VAL A 228 31.83 15.33 -29.49
N PHE A 229 31.23 15.97 -28.47
CA PHE A 229 31.48 17.40 -28.17
C PHE A 229 32.49 17.61 -27.04
N ASP A 230 33.13 16.54 -26.54
CA ASP A 230 34.07 16.58 -25.40
C ASP A 230 33.52 17.40 -24.21
N LEU A 231 32.25 17.15 -23.87
CA LEU A 231 31.55 17.90 -22.81
C LEU A 231 32.13 17.62 -21.42
N LYS A 232 32.90 16.54 -21.26
CA LYS A 232 33.66 16.26 -20.04
C LYS A 232 34.69 17.35 -19.78
N GLY A 233 35.39 17.83 -20.83
CA GLY A 233 36.32 18.98 -20.78
C GLY A 233 35.59 20.30 -20.46
N HIS A 234 34.27 20.37 -20.66
CA HIS A 234 33.40 21.50 -20.34
C HIS A 234 32.69 21.37 -18.98
N GLY A 235 33.16 20.48 -18.10
CA GLY A 235 32.68 20.36 -16.74
C GLY A 235 31.42 19.47 -16.56
N VAL A 236 31.03 18.67 -17.57
CA VAL A 236 29.98 17.70 -17.42
C VAL A 236 30.51 16.49 -16.66
N GLU A 237 29.92 16.19 -15.50
CA GLU A 237 30.27 15.02 -14.71
C GLU A 237 29.75 13.74 -15.36
N VAL A 238 30.60 12.71 -15.45
CA VAL A 238 30.30 11.37 -15.96
C VAL A 238 30.47 10.32 -14.86
N LEU A 239 29.96 9.12 -15.08
CA LEU A 239 30.06 8.02 -14.11
C LEU A 239 31.53 7.61 -13.83
N GLY A 240 32.39 7.73 -14.82
CA GLY A 240 33.76 7.26 -14.71
C GLY A 240 33.91 5.75 -14.89
N ALA A 241 35.11 5.23 -14.65
CA ALA A 241 35.38 3.81 -14.78
C ALA A 241 34.57 3.00 -13.74
N LEU A 242 33.72 2.11 -14.22
CA LEU A 242 33.00 1.18 -13.37
C LEU A 242 33.77 -0.13 -13.24
N PRO A 243 33.82 -0.74 -12.05
CA PRO A 243 34.43 -2.03 -11.89
C PRO A 243 33.68 -3.07 -12.74
N ASN A 244 34.41 -3.81 -13.55
CA ASN A 244 33.86 -4.97 -14.24
C ASN A 244 33.85 -6.17 -13.30
N GLY A 245 32.77 -6.90 -13.26
CA GLY A 245 32.70 -8.14 -12.49
C GLY A 245 31.30 -8.55 -12.08
N LEU A 246 31.21 -9.80 -11.69
CA LEU A 246 30.00 -10.33 -11.06
C LEU A 246 30.09 -10.10 -9.55
N PRO A 247 28.96 -9.83 -8.89
CA PRO A 247 28.94 -9.68 -7.45
C PRO A 247 29.32 -11.01 -6.79
N THR A 248 30.18 -10.96 -5.80
CA THR A 248 30.51 -12.13 -4.97
C THR A 248 29.57 -12.17 -3.78
N PRO A 249 28.95 -13.32 -3.50
CA PRO A 249 28.12 -13.47 -2.31
C PRO A 249 28.96 -13.23 -1.04
N ALA A 250 28.45 -12.38 -0.16
CA ALA A 250 29.06 -12.12 1.13
C ALA A 250 28.00 -11.86 2.19
N VAL A 251 28.16 -12.43 3.36
CA VAL A 251 27.32 -12.10 4.51
C VAL A 251 27.79 -10.75 5.06
N PRO A 252 26.92 -9.73 5.15
CA PRO A 252 27.32 -8.43 5.68
C PRO A 252 27.73 -8.54 7.14
N LEU A 253 28.96 -8.16 7.45
CA LEU A 253 29.47 -8.12 8.81
C LEU A 253 29.15 -6.76 9.43
N VAL A 254 28.12 -6.70 10.26
CA VAL A 254 27.72 -5.51 11.02
C VAL A 254 27.69 -5.84 12.51
N SER A 255 27.88 -4.83 13.36
CA SER A 255 27.77 -5.01 14.80
C SER A 255 26.33 -5.34 15.21
N PHE A 256 26.16 -6.03 16.34
CA PHE A 256 24.81 -6.31 16.88
C PHE A 256 24.05 -5.00 17.18
N GLN A 257 24.77 -3.98 17.65
CA GLN A 257 24.19 -2.67 17.93
C GLN A 257 23.66 -2.00 16.66
N ASP A 258 24.41 -2.06 15.56
CA ASP A 258 23.96 -1.52 14.26
C ASP A 258 22.75 -2.29 13.73
N ALA A 259 22.79 -3.63 13.81
CA ALA A 259 21.65 -4.46 13.41
C ALA A 259 20.40 -4.12 14.21
N GLN A 260 20.52 -3.88 15.52
CA GLN A 260 19.41 -3.47 16.37
C GLN A 260 18.89 -2.07 16.00
N ALA A 261 19.77 -1.13 15.66
CA ALA A 261 19.38 0.21 15.21
C ALA A 261 18.61 0.20 13.86
N LEU A 262 18.87 -0.81 13.00
CA LEU A 262 18.17 -0.97 11.73
C LEU A 262 16.75 -1.55 11.86
N VAL A 263 16.35 -2.15 13.00
CA VAL A 263 15.04 -2.81 13.15
C VAL A 263 13.86 -1.90 12.83
N PRO A 264 13.75 -0.66 13.37
CA PRO A 264 12.62 0.21 13.06
C PRO A 264 12.54 0.56 11.56
N LEU A 265 13.69 0.83 10.94
CA LEU A 265 13.78 1.14 9.52
C LEU A 265 13.41 -0.09 8.67
N ALA A 266 13.85 -1.29 9.05
CA ALA A 266 13.50 -2.53 8.36
C ALA A 266 11.99 -2.81 8.41
N LEU A 267 11.35 -2.61 9.55
CA LEU A 267 9.89 -2.75 9.71
C LEU A 267 9.14 -1.75 8.83
N LEU A 268 9.56 -0.49 8.83
CA LEU A 268 8.97 0.55 8.01
C LEU A 268 9.03 0.22 6.52
N ILE A 269 10.23 -0.13 6.03
CA ILE A 269 10.44 -0.48 4.63
C ILE A 269 9.66 -1.74 4.27
N ALA A 270 9.64 -2.76 5.14
CA ALA A 270 8.86 -3.97 4.90
C ALA A 270 7.36 -3.66 4.69
N ILE A 271 6.76 -2.79 5.50
CA ILE A 271 5.37 -2.36 5.34
C ILE A 271 5.18 -1.66 3.99
N VAL A 272 6.05 -0.73 3.61
CA VAL A 272 5.96 -0.02 2.33
C VAL A 272 6.08 -0.99 1.15
N VAL A 273 7.03 -1.93 1.20
CA VAL A 273 7.21 -2.98 0.18
C VAL A 273 5.96 -3.86 0.08
N MET A 274 5.38 -4.28 1.20
CA MET A 274 4.15 -5.08 1.24
C MET A 274 2.98 -4.34 0.60
N VAL A 275 2.77 -3.08 0.96
CA VAL A 275 1.68 -2.24 0.42
C VAL A 275 1.83 -2.05 -1.08
N GLN A 276 3.02 -1.67 -1.54
CA GLN A 276 3.28 -1.44 -2.96
C GLN A 276 3.18 -2.74 -3.77
N THR A 277 3.70 -3.85 -3.25
CA THR A 277 3.58 -5.17 -3.89
C THR A 277 2.13 -5.60 -4.01
N ALA A 278 1.33 -5.50 -2.94
CA ALA A 278 -0.08 -5.85 -2.97
C ALA A 278 -0.88 -4.97 -3.95
N ALA A 279 -0.63 -3.65 -3.95
CA ALA A 279 -1.25 -2.72 -4.89
C ALA A 279 -0.91 -3.05 -6.34
N THR A 280 0.36 -3.37 -6.63
CA THR A 280 0.81 -3.75 -7.97
C THR A 280 0.19 -5.09 -8.40
N CYS A 281 0.19 -6.10 -7.54
CA CYS A 281 -0.43 -7.41 -7.83
C CYS A 281 -1.92 -7.29 -8.18
N ARG A 282 -2.64 -6.44 -7.46
CA ARG A 282 -4.08 -6.20 -7.69
C ARG A 282 -4.36 -5.37 -8.95
N SER A 283 -3.43 -4.52 -9.35
CA SER A 283 -3.57 -3.70 -10.58
C SER A 283 -3.30 -4.50 -11.86
N PHE A 284 -2.52 -5.58 -11.77
CA PHE A 284 -2.12 -6.40 -12.92
C PHE A 284 -2.54 -7.87 -12.70
N VAL A 285 -3.87 -8.07 -12.67
CA VAL A 285 -4.47 -9.41 -12.53
C VAL A 285 -4.27 -10.20 -13.83
N PRO A 286 -3.93 -11.50 -13.77
CA PRO A 286 -3.84 -12.35 -14.94
C PRO A 286 -5.17 -12.42 -15.71
N GLN A 287 -5.10 -12.42 -17.05
CA GLN A 287 -6.29 -12.47 -17.91
C GLN A 287 -7.09 -13.79 -17.80
N ASP A 288 -6.52 -14.82 -17.18
CA ASP A 288 -7.17 -16.11 -16.93
C ASP A 288 -8.16 -16.07 -15.73
N GLY A 289 -8.40 -14.89 -15.14
CA GLY A 289 -9.32 -14.71 -14.00
C GLY A 289 -8.82 -15.30 -12.67
N SER A 290 -7.58 -15.77 -12.61
CA SER A 290 -7.01 -16.27 -11.36
C SER A 290 -6.85 -15.16 -10.33
N GLN A 291 -7.23 -15.44 -9.08
CA GLN A 291 -7.03 -14.49 -7.97
C GLN A 291 -5.53 -14.25 -7.71
N PRO A 292 -5.11 -13.00 -7.51
CA PRO A 292 -3.74 -12.67 -7.14
C PRO A 292 -3.35 -13.33 -5.82
N ASP A 293 -2.21 -14.00 -5.79
CA ASP A 293 -1.68 -14.62 -4.57
C ASP A 293 -0.64 -13.68 -3.93
N VAL A 294 -1.13 -12.60 -3.31
CA VAL A 294 -0.29 -11.55 -2.70
C VAL A 294 0.68 -12.11 -1.67
N ASN A 295 0.26 -13.11 -0.88
CA ASN A 295 1.13 -13.70 0.14
C ASN A 295 2.33 -14.39 -0.49
N ARG A 296 2.14 -15.05 -1.61
CA ARG A 296 3.23 -15.70 -2.33
C ARG A 296 4.13 -14.68 -3.04
N ASP A 297 3.57 -13.60 -3.54
CA ASP A 297 4.35 -12.51 -4.13
C ASP A 297 5.21 -11.82 -3.07
N PHE A 298 4.75 -11.72 -1.82
CA PHE A 298 5.58 -11.28 -0.68
C PHE A 298 6.78 -12.21 -0.47
N ILE A 299 6.59 -13.53 -0.56
CA ILE A 299 7.71 -14.49 -0.46
C ILE A 299 8.71 -14.25 -1.60
N GLY A 300 8.23 -14.03 -2.83
CA GLY A 300 9.08 -13.76 -3.98
C GLY A 300 9.90 -12.47 -3.84
N VAL A 301 9.25 -11.36 -3.45
CA VAL A 301 9.91 -10.06 -3.23
C VAL A 301 10.85 -10.11 -2.03
N GLY A 302 10.43 -10.75 -0.93
CA GLY A 302 11.27 -10.94 0.25
C GLY A 302 12.52 -11.76 -0.05
N ALA A 303 12.39 -12.87 -0.79
CA ALA A 303 13.52 -13.65 -1.27
C ALA A 303 14.43 -12.84 -2.20
N GLY A 304 13.86 -11.97 -3.04
CA GLY A 304 14.61 -11.02 -3.87
C GLY A 304 15.46 -10.08 -3.05
N SER A 305 14.91 -9.51 -1.97
CA SER A 305 15.65 -8.65 -1.06
C SER A 305 16.75 -9.42 -0.29
N ILE A 306 16.47 -10.66 0.15
CA ILE A 306 17.48 -11.51 0.79
C ILE A 306 18.63 -11.79 -0.20
N LEU A 307 18.31 -12.22 -1.41
CA LEU A 307 19.32 -12.51 -2.43
C LEU A 307 20.12 -11.25 -2.77
N SER A 308 19.46 -10.11 -2.92
CA SER A 308 20.09 -8.81 -3.15
C SER A 308 21.09 -8.44 -2.04
N GLY A 309 20.69 -8.58 -0.78
CA GLY A 309 21.56 -8.33 0.37
C GLY A 309 22.76 -9.27 0.43
N LEU A 310 22.60 -10.56 0.11
CA LEU A 310 23.69 -11.55 0.04
C LEU A 310 24.71 -11.23 -1.08
N PHE A 311 24.29 -10.52 -2.13
CA PHE A 311 25.18 -10.05 -3.18
C PHE A 311 25.64 -8.58 -2.99
N GLY A 312 25.56 -8.06 -1.76
CA GLY A 312 26.07 -6.73 -1.40
C GLY A 312 25.27 -5.57 -1.96
N ALA A 313 24.01 -5.81 -2.38
CA ALA A 313 23.09 -4.77 -2.82
C ALA A 313 22.05 -4.46 -1.74
N PHE A 314 21.07 -3.64 -2.06
CA PHE A 314 20.06 -3.14 -1.14
C PHE A 314 18.68 -3.77 -1.37
N ALA A 315 17.71 -3.49 -0.50
CA ALA A 315 16.35 -4.03 -0.57
C ALA A 315 15.66 -3.70 -1.89
N VAL A 316 14.93 -4.68 -2.43
CA VAL A 316 14.18 -4.57 -3.69
C VAL A 316 12.69 -4.46 -3.44
N ASN A 317 11.99 -3.92 -4.43
CA ASN A 317 10.54 -3.75 -4.40
C ASN A 317 9.92 -4.07 -5.77
N SER A 318 8.60 -4.27 -5.79
CA SER A 318 7.84 -4.36 -7.02
C SER A 318 7.65 -2.98 -7.65
N SER A 319 7.72 -2.90 -8.97
CA SER A 319 7.58 -1.65 -9.71
C SER A 319 6.33 -1.67 -10.60
N PRO A 320 5.29 -0.85 -10.30
CA PRO A 320 4.11 -0.75 -11.14
C PRO A 320 4.43 -0.32 -12.58
N PRO A 321 5.28 0.71 -12.85
CA PRO A 321 5.61 1.12 -14.21
C PRO A 321 6.29 0.01 -15.01
N ARG A 322 7.30 -0.67 -14.44
CA ARG A 322 7.98 -1.77 -15.10
C ARG A 322 7.05 -2.95 -15.36
N THR A 323 6.15 -3.24 -14.42
CA THR A 323 5.13 -4.29 -14.59
C THR A 323 4.16 -3.96 -15.72
N ALA A 324 3.72 -2.69 -15.82
CA ALA A 324 2.89 -2.23 -16.93
C ALA A 324 3.60 -2.42 -18.29
N ILE A 325 4.89 -2.13 -18.36
CA ILE A 325 5.70 -2.31 -19.57
C ILE A 325 5.74 -3.78 -19.98
N VAL A 326 5.96 -4.71 -19.04
CA VAL A 326 5.93 -6.16 -19.33
C VAL A 326 4.59 -6.56 -19.94
N VAL A 327 3.48 -6.11 -19.35
CA VAL A 327 2.12 -6.41 -19.84
C VAL A 327 1.89 -5.81 -21.24
N HIS A 328 2.21 -4.53 -21.43
CA HIS A 328 1.97 -3.82 -22.70
C HIS A 328 2.88 -4.29 -23.84
N SER A 329 4.07 -4.81 -23.52
CA SER A 329 5.00 -5.38 -24.50
C SER A 329 4.68 -6.85 -24.86
N GLY A 330 3.60 -7.42 -24.30
CA GLY A 330 3.13 -8.76 -24.62
C GLY A 330 3.78 -9.87 -23.81
N GLY A 331 4.44 -9.54 -22.68
CA GLY A 331 4.96 -10.54 -21.74
C GLY A 331 3.83 -11.39 -21.15
N ARG A 332 4.07 -12.69 -21.02
CA ARG A 332 3.10 -13.67 -20.54
C ARG A 332 3.55 -14.45 -19.32
N SER A 333 4.83 -14.35 -19.00
CA SER A 333 5.44 -15.04 -17.87
C SER A 333 6.66 -14.32 -17.31
N GLN A 334 7.19 -14.84 -16.20
CA GLN A 334 8.43 -14.35 -15.60
C GLN A 334 9.69 -14.62 -16.45
N PHE A 335 9.58 -15.32 -17.58
CA PHE A 335 10.69 -15.39 -18.55
C PHE A 335 11.07 -14.02 -19.07
N SER A 336 10.14 -13.09 -19.24
CA SER A 336 10.44 -11.69 -19.58
C SER A 336 11.35 -11.04 -18.54
N GLY A 337 11.09 -11.21 -17.24
CA GLY A 337 11.95 -10.76 -16.16
C GLY A 337 13.34 -11.42 -16.15
N LEU A 338 13.41 -12.73 -16.41
CA LEU A 338 14.68 -13.47 -16.50
C LEU A 338 15.52 -13.05 -17.71
N ILE A 339 14.90 -12.81 -18.86
CA ILE A 339 15.59 -12.28 -20.07
C ILE A 339 16.16 -10.90 -19.78
N ALA A 340 15.36 -10.01 -19.17
CA ALA A 340 15.84 -8.69 -18.78
C ALA A 340 16.99 -8.78 -17.76
N ALA A 341 16.88 -9.65 -16.77
CA ALA A 341 17.94 -9.89 -15.78
C ALA A 341 19.24 -10.39 -16.44
N ALA A 342 19.15 -11.30 -17.42
CA ALA A 342 20.31 -11.79 -18.16
C ALA A 342 21.00 -10.66 -18.95
N ILE A 343 20.23 -9.81 -19.65
CA ILE A 343 20.77 -8.66 -20.38
C ILE A 343 21.47 -7.68 -19.43
N VAL A 344 20.81 -7.33 -18.31
CA VAL A 344 21.38 -6.42 -17.30
C VAL A 344 22.64 -6.98 -16.66
N LEU A 345 22.65 -8.30 -16.35
CA LEU A 345 23.81 -8.98 -15.80
C LEU A 345 25.00 -8.98 -16.76
N LEU A 346 24.76 -9.27 -18.04
CA LEU A 346 25.80 -9.24 -19.08
C LEU A 346 26.35 -7.83 -19.24
N LEU A 347 25.50 -6.81 -19.21
CA LEU A 347 25.94 -5.41 -19.27
C LEU A 347 26.78 -5.03 -18.04
N GLY A 348 26.37 -5.43 -16.84
CA GLY A 348 27.12 -5.20 -15.59
C GLY A 348 28.47 -5.92 -15.59
N ALA A 349 28.50 -7.15 -16.11
CA ALA A 349 29.73 -7.95 -16.14
C ALA A 349 30.77 -7.45 -17.17
N PHE A 350 30.33 -6.99 -18.34
CA PHE A 350 31.20 -6.69 -19.48
C PHE A 350 31.09 -5.27 -20.03
N GLY A 351 30.07 -4.51 -19.60
CA GLY A 351 29.73 -3.20 -20.16
C GLY A 351 30.32 -2.01 -19.42
N GLY A 352 31.19 -2.19 -18.43
CA GLY A 352 31.73 -1.09 -17.61
C GLY A 352 32.36 0.04 -18.42
N GLY A 353 33.08 -0.29 -19.50
CA GLY A 353 33.66 0.69 -20.41
C GLY A 353 32.63 1.49 -21.23
N LEU A 354 31.48 0.87 -21.56
CA LEU A 354 30.39 1.54 -22.27
C LEU A 354 29.67 2.54 -21.37
N LEU A 355 29.57 2.25 -20.09
CA LEU A 355 28.87 3.07 -19.11
C LEU A 355 29.73 4.21 -18.54
N ALA A 356 31.04 4.16 -18.70
CA ALA A 356 31.99 5.13 -18.13
C ALA A 356 31.72 6.60 -18.52
N ASN A 357 31.22 6.82 -19.73
CA ASN A 357 30.94 8.16 -20.27
C ASN A 357 29.48 8.60 -20.11
N VAL A 358 28.66 7.84 -19.38
CA VAL A 358 27.27 8.23 -19.12
C VAL A 358 27.25 9.46 -18.21
N PRO A 359 26.64 10.59 -18.64
CA PRO A 359 26.59 11.79 -17.82
C PRO A 359 25.61 11.66 -16.64
N GLN A 360 26.01 12.17 -15.47
CA GLN A 360 25.17 12.15 -14.27
C GLN A 360 23.88 12.94 -14.46
N ALA A 361 23.94 14.04 -15.22
CA ALA A 361 22.78 14.85 -15.58
C ALA A 361 21.71 14.05 -16.37
N ALA A 362 22.13 13.08 -17.20
CA ALA A 362 21.18 12.21 -17.91
C ALA A 362 20.40 11.30 -16.95
N LEU A 363 21.08 10.71 -15.95
CA LEU A 363 20.44 9.92 -14.92
C LEU A 363 19.47 10.77 -14.06
N ALA A 364 19.89 12.02 -13.75
CA ALA A 364 19.02 12.96 -13.06
C ALA A 364 17.76 13.27 -13.89
N GLY A 365 17.89 13.47 -15.21
CA GLY A 365 16.75 13.66 -16.13
C GLY A 365 15.76 12.49 -16.11
N VAL A 366 16.28 11.25 -16.10
CA VAL A 366 15.44 10.04 -15.95
C VAL A 366 14.69 10.03 -14.62
N LEU A 367 15.39 10.34 -13.50
CA LEU A 367 14.76 10.36 -12.17
C LEU A 367 13.76 11.50 -12.00
N MET A 368 14.00 12.65 -12.62
CA MET A 368 13.02 13.75 -12.67
C MET A 368 11.73 13.31 -13.36
N PHE A 369 11.84 12.57 -14.45
CA PHE A 369 10.68 11.99 -15.13
C PHE A 369 9.96 10.97 -14.23
N VAL A 370 10.70 10.06 -13.58
CA VAL A 370 10.12 9.08 -12.63
C VAL A 370 9.40 9.78 -11.48
N ALA A 371 9.99 10.82 -10.90
CA ALA A 371 9.38 11.61 -9.83
C ALA A 371 8.07 12.25 -10.27
N GLN A 372 8.03 12.86 -11.46
CA GLN A 372 6.79 13.43 -12.02
C GLN A 372 5.71 12.36 -12.25
N HIS A 373 6.10 11.15 -12.65
CA HIS A 373 5.19 10.05 -12.90
C HIS A 373 4.63 9.43 -11.60
N ILE A 374 5.42 9.38 -10.53
CA ILE A 374 4.98 8.94 -9.20
C ILE A 374 3.90 9.89 -8.65
N LEU A 375 3.95 11.18 -8.99
CA LEU A 375 2.99 12.18 -8.55
C LEU A 375 1.63 12.01 -9.26
N ARG A 376 0.66 11.42 -8.55
CA ARG A 376 -0.65 11.06 -9.10
C ARG A 376 -1.63 12.24 -9.09
N TRP A 377 -1.44 13.24 -9.95
CA TRP A 377 -2.26 14.45 -10.03
C TRP A 377 -3.76 14.18 -10.09
N ASN A 378 -4.19 13.16 -10.84
CA ASN A 378 -5.60 12.80 -10.96
C ASN A 378 -6.21 12.36 -9.63
N VAL A 379 -5.43 11.62 -8.80
CA VAL A 379 -5.90 11.20 -7.47
C VAL A 379 -6.00 12.40 -6.54
N PHE A 380 -5.03 13.32 -6.57
CA PHE A 380 -5.09 14.58 -5.81
C PHE A 380 -6.37 15.37 -6.12
N ALA A 381 -6.66 15.61 -7.41
CA ALA A 381 -7.83 16.36 -7.83
C ALA A 381 -9.14 15.68 -7.43
N ASN A 382 -9.21 14.34 -7.54
CA ASN A 382 -10.40 13.58 -7.18
C ASN A 382 -10.66 13.60 -5.67
N VAL A 383 -9.62 13.35 -4.86
CA VAL A 383 -9.75 13.35 -3.39
C VAL A 383 -10.12 14.75 -2.88
N TYR A 384 -9.49 15.81 -3.43
CA TYR A 384 -9.85 17.20 -3.09
C TYR A 384 -11.33 17.50 -3.28
N ARG A 385 -11.92 17.02 -4.39
CA ARG A 385 -13.33 17.28 -4.72
C ARG A 385 -14.31 16.42 -3.93
N GLN A 386 -13.96 15.18 -3.61
CA GLN A 386 -14.88 14.18 -3.07
C GLN A 386 -14.76 14.01 -1.56
N ALA A 387 -13.55 14.18 -1.00
CA ALA A 387 -13.24 13.87 0.39
C ALA A 387 -12.23 14.89 0.99
N PRO A 388 -12.66 16.13 1.30
CA PRO A 388 -11.74 17.19 1.74
C PRO A 388 -11.00 16.86 3.05
N VAL A 389 -11.58 16.06 3.94
CA VAL A 389 -10.90 15.60 5.17
C VAL A 389 -9.75 14.64 4.82
N GLU A 390 -9.96 13.74 3.86
CA GLU A 390 -8.93 12.82 3.40
C GLU A 390 -7.84 13.56 2.60
N PHE A 391 -8.20 14.66 1.93
CA PHE A 391 -7.22 15.53 1.29
C PHE A 391 -6.27 16.19 2.29
N ALA A 392 -6.75 16.55 3.47
CA ALA A 392 -5.88 17.03 4.54
C ALA A 392 -4.84 15.97 4.96
N LEU A 393 -5.20 14.68 4.98
CA LEU A 393 -4.25 13.59 5.24
C LEU A 393 -3.16 13.51 4.17
N ILE A 394 -3.51 13.71 2.88
CA ILE A 394 -2.53 13.80 1.78
C ILE A 394 -1.53 14.91 2.08
N LEU A 395 -2.01 16.12 2.38
CA LEU A 395 -1.16 17.28 2.62
C LEU A 395 -0.26 17.11 3.84
N VAL A 396 -0.83 16.65 4.96
CA VAL A 396 -0.05 16.44 6.20
C VAL A 396 1.04 15.39 5.98
N THR A 397 0.72 14.27 5.33
CA THR A 397 1.70 13.22 5.04
C THR A 397 2.78 13.73 4.08
N MET A 398 2.42 14.43 3.01
CA MET A 398 3.35 15.02 2.05
C MET A 398 4.31 16.01 2.74
N VAL A 399 3.76 16.94 3.53
CA VAL A 399 4.55 17.95 4.25
C VAL A 399 5.48 17.28 5.27
N ALA A 400 4.98 16.28 6.03
CA ALA A 400 5.78 15.56 7.00
C ALA A 400 7.01 14.91 6.33
N ILE A 401 6.87 14.31 5.14
CA ILE A 401 7.97 13.66 4.40
C ILE A 401 8.96 14.69 3.84
N VAL A 402 8.50 15.89 3.47
CA VAL A 402 9.37 16.93 2.92
C VAL A 402 10.16 17.66 4.03
N VAL A 403 9.53 17.85 5.19
CA VAL A 403 10.09 18.69 6.29
C VAL A 403 10.88 17.87 7.30
N LEU A 404 10.44 16.64 7.58
CA LEU A 404 11.07 15.73 8.54
C LEU A 404 11.97 14.71 7.82
N PRO A 405 12.82 13.98 8.56
CA PRO A 405 13.45 12.77 8.00
C PRO A 405 12.40 11.86 7.39
N ILE A 406 12.67 11.31 6.20
CA ILE A 406 11.67 10.61 5.37
C ILE A 406 11.03 9.46 6.15
N GLU A 407 11.84 8.70 6.91
CA GLU A 407 11.37 7.58 7.73
C GLU A 407 10.36 8.03 8.79
N THR A 408 10.59 9.19 9.41
CA THR A 408 9.67 9.79 10.39
C THR A 408 8.38 10.25 9.72
N GLY A 409 8.48 10.91 8.58
CA GLY A 409 7.32 11.35 7.80
C GLY A 409 6.43 10.20 7.37
N VAL A 410 7.02 9.07 6.95
CA VAL A 410 6.27 7.85 6.58
C VAL A 410 5.62 7.21 7.80
N ALA A 411 6.33 7.12 8.93
CA ALA A 411 5.77 6.59 10.18
C ALA A 411 4.55 7.41 10.65
N ILE A 412 4.63 8.74 10.54
CA ILE A 412 3.49 9.64 10.82
C ILE A 412 2.34 9.36 9.85
N GLY A 413 2.61 9.21 8.55
CA GLY A 413 1.59 8.89 7.54
C GLY A 413 0.86 7.58 7.84
N ILE A 414 1.59 6.52 8.19
CA ILE A 414 1.01 5.22 8.60
C ILE A 414 0.15 5.41 9.85
N GLY A 415 0.66 6.10 10.87
CA GLY A 415 -0.08 6.40 12.09
C GLY A 415 -1.37 7.17 11.83
N LEU A 416 -1.32 8.19 10.96
CA LEU A 416 -2.51 8.96 10.55
C LEU A 416 -3.53 8.11 9.79
N SER A 417 -3.08 7.18 8.93
CA SER A 417 -3.97 6.26 8.22
C SER A 417 -4.76 5.39 9.19
N LEU A 418 -4.05 4.80 10.17
CA LEU A 418 -4.67 3.96 11.20
C LEU A 418 -5.62 4.77 12.08
N LEU A 419 -5.20 5.95 12.54
CA LEU A 419 -6.03 6.85 13.35
C LEU A 419 -7.29 7.31 12.59
N HIS A 420 -7.16 7.64 11.30
CA HIS A 420 -8.31 7.99 10.48
C HIS A 420 -9.29 6.83 10.32
N GLY A 421 -8.78 5.61 10.10
CA GLY A 421 -9.60 4.40 10.07
C GLY A 421 -10.36 4.19 11.37
N ILE A 422 -9.68 4.25 12.52
CA ILE A 422 -10.29 4.14 13.84
C ILE A 422 -11.34 5.23 14.04
N TRP A 423 -11.00 6.50 13.74
CA TRP A 423 -11.91 7.63 13.90
C TRP A 423 -13.19 7.50 13.07
N SER A 424 -13.11 6.91 11.89
CA SER A 424 -14.30 6.61 11.07
C SER A 424 -15.29 5.69 11.80
N PHE A 425 -14.79 4.68 12.53
CA PHE A 425 -15.63 3.78 13.34
C PHE A 425 -16.22 4.45 14.59
N THR A 426 -15.55 5.48 15.16
CA THR A 426 -16.10 6.19 16.33
C THR A 426 -17.33 7.02 16.00
N ARG A 427 -17.55 7.40 14.74
CA ARG A 427 -18.67 8.25 14.31
C ARG A 427 -19.99 7.50 14.08
N ALA A 428 -20.00 6.18 14.31
CA ALA A 428 -21.22 5.42 14.21
C ALA A 428 -22.29 5.95 15.18
N GLN A 429 -23.50 6.10 14.69
CA GLN A 429 -24.61 6.67 15.46
C GLN A 429 -25.70 5.60 15.67
N ALA A 430 -26.36 5.68 16.83
CA ALA A 430 -27.64 5.05 17.01
C ALA A 430 -28.69 5.90 16.31
N ILE A 431 -29.50 5.28 15.48
CA ILE A 431 -30.58 5.93 14.74
C ILE A 431 -31.91 5.28 15.05
N GLU A 432 -32.96 6.08 15.06
CA GLU A 432 -34.33 5.59 15.14
C GLU A 432 -34.77 5.08 13.77
N LEU A 433 -35.53 3.98 13.76
CA LEU A 433 -36.18 3.43 12.58
C LEU A 433 -37.71 3.59 12.68
N ALA A 434 -38.35 3.91 11.56
CA ALA A 434 -39.81 3.97 11.42
C ALA A 434 -40.30 2.89 10.46
N GLU A 435 -41.54 2.41 10.69
CA GLU A 435 -42.20 1.43 9.83
C GLU A 435 -42.53 2.06 8.46
N VAL A 436 -42.15 1.39 7.37
CA VAL A 436 -42.60 1.78 6.03
C VAL A 436 -44.05 1.31 5.87
N PRO A 437 -45.03 2.23 5.71
CA PRO A 437 -46.45 1.86 5.75
C PRO A 437 -46.81 0.75 4.77
N GLY A 438 -47.56 -0.25 5.29
CA GLY A 438 -48.00 -1.41 4.49
C GLY A 438 -46.95 -2.48 4.24
N THR A 439 -45.80 -2.39 4.90
CA THR A 439 -44.72 -3.39 4.78
C THR A 439 -44.22 -3.82 6.16
N SER A 440 -43.38 -4.86 6.22
CA SER A 440 -42.64 -5.26 7.42
C SER A 440 -41.22 -4.64 7.48
N VAL A 441 -40.94 -3.61 6.67
CA VAL A 441 -39.62 -2.96 6.54
C VAL A 441 -39.54 -1.78 7.51
N TRP A 442 -38.44 -1.73 8.24
CA TRP A 442 -38.09 -0.63 9.14
C TRP A 442 -36.92 0.14 8.53
N TRP A 443 -37.08 1.45 8.38
CA TRP A 443 -36.12 2.32 7.65
C TRP A 443 -35.90 3.64 8.39
N PRO A 444 -34.70 4.24 8.28
CA PRO A 444 -34.49 5.58 8.81
C PRO A 444 -35.49 6.58 8.22
N PRO A 445 -36.20 7.38 9.03
CA PRO A 445 -37.14 8.36 8.53
C PRO A 445 -36.42 9.43 7.70
N THR A 446 -37.01 9.78 6.57
CA THR A 446 -36.53 10.85 5.70
C THR A 446 -37.64 11.88 5.48
N ALA A 447 -37.27 13.10 5.04
CA ALA A 447 -38.27 14.12 4.73
C ALA A 447 -39.29 13.68 3.66
N GLN A 448 -38.89 12.78 2.75
CA GLN A 448 -39.75 12.25 1.68
C GLN A 448 -40.54 10.99 2.14
N SER A 449 -40.05 10.27 3.13
CA SER A 449 -40.70 9.08 3.69
C SER A 449 -40.52 9.08 5.22
N PRO A 450 -41.37 9.81 5.95
CA PRO A 450 -41.25 9.95 7.40
C PRO A 450 -41.52 8.64 8.15
N GLY A 451 -42.15 7.66 7.49
CA GLY A 451 -42.53 6.38 8.11
C GLY A 451 -43.61 6.53 9.17
N LYS A 452 -44.00 5.40 9.77
CA LYS A 452 -44.95 5.36 10.88
C LYS A 452 -44.19 5.04 12.17
N GLN A 453 -44.28 5.94 13.14
CA GLN A 453 -43.82 5.69 14.50
C GLN A 453 -44.95 5.04 15.32
N LEU A 454 -44.59 4.11 16.18
CA LEU A 454 -45.55 3.45 17.09
C LEU A 454 -45.45 4.06 18.49
N SER A 455 -46.62 4.34 19.10
CA SER A 455 -46.66 4.86 20.47
C SER A 455 -46.10 3.85 21.48
N GLY A 456 -45.23 4.33 22.36
CA GLY A 456 -44.57 3.52 23.38
C GLY A 456 -43.50 2.52 22.85
N VAL A 457 -43.21 2.51 21.54
CA VAL A 457 -42.22 1.61 20.93
C VAL A 457 -41.10 2.43 20.30
N LEU A 458 -39.85 2.15 20.68
CA LEU A 458 -38.65 2.67 20.03
C LEU A 458 -37.93 1.54 19.30
N VAL A 459 -37.81 1.66 17.98
CA VAL A 459 -36.95 0.80 17.18
C VAL A 459 -35.68 1.56 16.85
N ALA A 460 -34.54 1.07 17.29
CA ALA A 460 -33.26 1.72 17.07
C ALA A 460 -32.26 0.76 16.42
N ALA A 461 -31.43 1.28 15.54
CA ALA A 461 -30.31 0.56 14.93
C ALA A 461 -28.99 1.26 15.22
N PHE A 462 -27.92 0.49 15.34
CA PHE A 462 -26.57 1.00 15.42
C PHE A 462 -25.80 0.69 14.12
N GLN A 463 -25.28 1.71 13.47
CA GLN A 463 -24.78 1.61 12.10
C GLN A 463 -23.30 1.15 12.00
N ALA A 464 -22.83 0.32 12.92
CA ALA A 464 -21.47 -0.25 12.88
C ALA A 464 -21.35 -1.55 13.68
N PRO A 465 -20.26 -2.31 13.50
CA PRO A 465 -19.82 -3.32 14.48
C PRO A 465 -19.68 -2.69 15.86
N LEU A 466 -20.09 -3.41 16.89
CA LEU A 466 -20.08 -2.89 18.27
C LEU A 466 -18.79 -3.30 18.98
N SER A 467 -17.92 -2.33 19.26
CA SER A 467 -16.60 -2.56 19.83
C SER A 467 -16.21 -1.48 20.86
N PHE A 468 -15.08 -1.70 21.55
CA PHE A 468 -14.57 -0.74 22.55
C PHE A 468 -14.44 0.69 22.01
N VAL A 469 -14.21 0.84 20.71
CA VAL A 469 -14.01 2.14 20.04
C VAL A 469 -15.28 2.98 20.03
N ASN A 470 -16.45 2.34 19.95
CA ASN A 470 -17.75 3.01 19.79
C ASN A 470 -18.79 2.62 20.85
N ALA A 471 -18.42 1.81 21.85
CA ALA A 471 -19.33 1.34 22.89
C ALA A 471 -20.05 2.46 23.64
N ASP A 472 -19.33 3.55 23.93
CA ASP A 472 -19.87 4.71 24.65
C ASP A 472 -20.81 5.55 23.74
N HIS A 473 -20.49 5.66 22.44
CA HIS A 473 -21.39 6.29 21.46
C HIS A 473 -22.67 5.49 21.26
N PHE A 474 -22.57 4.15 21.24
CA PHE A 474 -23.73 3.28 21.21
C PHE A 474 -24.64 3.52 22.43
N LYS A 475 -24.05 3.42 23.64
CA LYS A 475 -24.80 3.59 24.91
C LYS A 475 -25.47 4.96 24.95
N ARG A 476 -24.70 6.04 24.79
CA ARG A 476 -25.23 7.41 24.83
C ARG A 476 -26.29 7.62 23.75
N GLY A 477 -26.01 7.26 22.51
CA GLY A 477 -26.94 7.47 21.40
C GLY A 477 -28.26 6.74 21.59
N LEU A 478 -28.25 5.53 22.16
CA LEU A 478 -29.49 4.80 22.44
C LEU A 478 -30.27 5.41 23.62
N LEU A 479 -29.57 5.86 24.69
CA LEU A 479 -30.20 6.56 25.81
C LEU A 479 -30.77 7.90 25.36
N ASP A 480 -30.08 8.67 24.54
CA ASP A 480 -30.56 9.93 23.98
C ASP A 480 -31.85 9.73 23.16
N LEU A 481 -31.93 8.65 22.37
CA LEU A 481 -33.14 8.31 21.61
C LEU A 481 -34.31 7.95 22.53
N ILE A 482 -34.04 7.26 23.64
CA ILE A 482 -35.07 6.91 24.64
C ILE A 482 -35.57 8.20 25.33
N ASP A 483 -34.66 9.09 25.72
CA ASP A 483 -34.99 10.31 26.46
C ASP A 483 -35.60 11.41 25.57
N ALA A 484 -35.30 11.42 24.27
CA ALA A 484 -35.89 12.35 23.32
C ALA A 484 -37.35 12.10 22.99
N ARG A 485 -37.88 10.90 23.31
CA ARG A 485 -39.29 10.60 23.11
C ARG A 485 -40.16 11.30 24.17
N SER A 486 -41.15 12.04 23.68
CA SER A 486 -42.12 12.75 24.56
C SER A 486 -43.08 11.79 25.29
N GLU A 487 -43.22 10.57 24.79
CA GLU A 487 -44.07 9.50 25.36
C GLU A 487 -43.22 8.49 26.13
N ASP A 488 -43.81 7.84 27.11
CA ASP A 488 -43.14 6.83 27.92
C ASP A 488 -42.85 5.58 27.06
N VAL A 489 -41.55 5.33 26.80
CA VAL A 489 -41.09 4.18 26.01
C VAL A 489 -41.26 2.90 26.82
N LYS A 490 -42.13 2.02 26.38
CA LYS A 490 -42.43 0.72 27.03
C LYS A 490 -41.70 -0.47 26.37
N LEU A 491 -41.30 -0.30 25.11
CA LEU A 491 -40.58 -1.32 24.34
C LEU A 491 -39.45 -0.68 23.53
N VAL A 492 -38.22 -1.17 23.73
CA VAL A 492 -37.03 -0.83 22.93
C VAL A 492 -36.66 -2.06 22.12
N VAL A 493 -36.62 -1.94 20.79
CA VAL A 493 -36.17 -3.00 19.88
C VAL A 493 -34.87 -2.56 19.24
N LEU A 494 -33.78 -3.24 19.56
CA LEU A 494 -32.49 -3.05 18.90
C LEU A 494 -32.48 -3.87 17.60
N GLU A 495 -32.50 -3.17 16.46
CA GLU A 495 -32.26 -3.77 15.15
C GLU A 495 -30.76 -3.98 15.00
N ALA A 496 -30.30 -5.23 14.94
CA ALA A 496 -28.92 -5.63 15.14
C ALA A 496 -28.24 -6.20 13.88
N SER A 497 -28.79 -5.97 12.67
CA SER A 497 -28.22 -6.53 11.43
C SER A 497 -26.80 -6.01 11.14
N ASN A 498 -26.51 -4.77 11.52
CA ASN A 498 -25.18 -4.17 11.35
C ASN A 498 -24.19 -4.52 12.48
N ILE A 499 -24.65 -5.17 13.55
CA ILE A 499 -23.80 -5.59 14.67
C ILE A 499 -23.20 -6.96 14.34
N VAL A 500 -22.08 -6.96 13.64
CA VAL A 500 -21.41 -8.18 13.20
C VAL A 500 -20.47 -8.79 14.25
N GLU A 501 -20.08 -8.02 15.25
CA GLU A 501 -19.19 -8.42 16.34
C GLU A 501 -19.51 -7.61 17.60
N ILE A 502 -19.25 -8.20 18.78
CA ILE A 502 -19.38 -7.55 20.09
C ILE A 502 -18.16 -7.98 20.92
N ASP A 503 -17.32 -7.00 21.31
CA ASP A 503 -16.22 -7.23 22.24
C ASP A 503 -16.66 -7.07 23.71
N TYR A 504 -15.74 -7.28 24.66
CA TYR A 504 -16.07 -7.24 26.08
C TYR A 504 -16.59 -5.87 26.53
N THR A 505 -15.94 -4.77 26.10
CA THR A 505 -16.34 -3.40 26.48
C THR A 505 -17.72 -3.06 25.92
N ALA A 506 -17.96 -3.41 24.68
CA ALA A 506 -19.23 -3.20 24.02
C ALA A 506 -20.34 -4.04 24.65
N ALA A 507 -20.03 -5.28 25.09
CA ALA A 507 -20.96 -6.12 25.81
C ALA A 507 -21.38 -5.46 27.13
N GLN A 508 -20.46 -4.84 27.88
CA GLN A 508 -20.80 -4.11 29.10
C GLN A 508 -21.69 -2.89 28.82
N ALA A 509 -21.42 -2.14 27.77
CA ALA A 509 -22.26 -1.01 27.35
C ALA A 509 -23.68 -1.45 26.98
N LEU A 510 -23.80 -2.58 26.28
CA LEU A 510 -25.12 -3.16 25.95
C LEU A 510 -25.85 -3.67 27.20
N ILE A 511 -25.16 -4.35 28.12
CA ILE A 511 -25.70 -4.78 29.41
C ILE A 511 -26.23 -3.59 30.21
N ASP A 512 -25.45 -2.52 30.30
CA ASP A 512 -25.85 -1.30 31.00
C ASP A 512 -27.08 -0.66 30.37
N THR A 513 -27.16 -0.63 29.05
CA THR A 513 -28.31 -0.11 28.30
C THR A 513 -29.56 -0.94 28.57
N ILE A 514 -29.43 -2.26 28.57
CA ILE A 514 -30.56 -3.17 28.89
C ILE A 514 -31.04 -2.95 30.32
N ARG A 515 -30.12 -2.79 31.28
CA ARG A 515 -30.47 -2.51 32.69
C ARG A 515 -31.18 -1.16 32.82
N HIS A 516 -30.69 -0.13 32.15
CA HIS A 516 -31.33 1.18 32.15
C HIS A 516 -32.75 1.15 31.59
N CYS A 517 -32.99 0.41 30.50
CA CYS A 517 -34.35 0.19 29.98
C CYS A 517 -35.24 -0.49 31.02
N ARG A 518 -34.74 -1.51 31.73
CA ARG A 518 -35.46 -2.22 32.80
C ARG A 518 -35.80 -1.31 33.96
N ASP A 519 -34.86 -0.44 34.37
CA ASP A 519 -35.08 0.53 35.46
C ASP A 519 -36.18 1.55 35.10
N LYS A 520 -36.34 1.84 33.81
CA LYS A 520 -37.44 2.66 33.26
C LYS A 520 -38.72 1.85 32.95
N ASN A 521 -38.81 0.59 33.39
CA ASN A 521 -39.94 -0.32 33.10
C ASN A 521 -40.15 -0.54 31.58
N ALA A 522 -39.15 -0.35 30.76
CA ALA A 522 -39.16 -0.65 29.33
C ALA A 522 -38.62 -2.07 29.05
N VAL A 523 -39.35 -2.82 28.22
CA VAL A 523 -38.86 -4.11 27.73
C VAL A 523 -37.82 -3.89 26.66
N PHE A 524 -36.68 -4.59 26.75
CA PHE A 524 -35.64 -4.57 25.72
C PHE A 524 -35.70 -5.85 24.89
N ALA A 525 -35.70 -5.72 23.59
CA ALA A 525 -35.64 -6.82 22.63
C ALA A 525 -34.54 -6.63 21.61
N ILE A 526 -33.98 -7.72 21.11
CA ILE A 526 -32.98 -7.72 20.03
C ILE A 526 -33.62 -8.38 18.80
N ALA A 527 -33.56 -7.70 17.66
CA ALA A 527 -34.09 -8.22 16.41
C ALA A 527 -32.97 -8.27 15.34
N ARG A 528 -33.04 -9.26 14.43
CA ARG A 528 -32.15 -9.42 13.30
C ARG A 528 -30.65 -9.49 13.67
N MET A 529 -30.28 -10.18 14.72
CA MET A 529 -28.87 -10.49 15.00
C MET A 529 -28.42 -11.61 14.06
N GLU A 530 -28.01 -11.23 12.84
CA GLU A 530 -27.70 -12.18 11.76
C GLU A 530 -26.29 -12.78 11.90
N SER A 531 -25.35 -12.04 12.47
CA SER A 531 -23.96 -12.49 12.62
C SER A 531 -23.81 -13.62 13.63
N LEU A 532 -23.25 -14.75 13.21
CA LEU A 532 -22.90 -15.87 14.09
C LEU A 532 -21.91 -15.48 15.18
N ARG A 533 -20.97 -14.54 14.90
CA ARG A 533 -20.00 -14.03 15.88
C ARG A 533 -20.71 -13.23 16.97
N ALA A 534 -21.61 -12.34 16.58
CA ALA A 534 -22.38 -11.54 17.53
C ALA A 534 -23.34 -12.41 18.36
N GLN A 535 -23.99 -13.40 17.76
CA GLN A 535 -24.82 -14.37 18.49
C GLN A 535 -24.01 -15.18 19.54
N ALA A 536 -22.81 -15.62 19.16
CA ALA A 536 -21.91 -16.30 20.09
C ALA A 536 -21.45 -15.36 21.23
N ALA A 537 -21.22 -14.07 20.94
CA ALA A 537 -20.88 -13.07 21.92
C ALA A 537 -22.04 -12.78 22.90
N LEU A 538 -23.29 -12.70 22.43
CA LEU A 538 -24.48 -12.57 23.31
C LEU A 538 -24.52 -13.68 24.36
N LYS A 539 -24.29 -14.93 23.94
CA LYS A 539 -24.27 -16.10 24.87
C LYS A 539 -23.06 -16.02 25.80
N ARG A 540 -21.85 -15.78 25.24
CA ARG A 540 -20.58 -15.76 25.99
C ARG A 540 -20.58 -14.70 27.10
N PHE A 541 -21.18 -13.54 26.87
CA PHE A 541 -21.23 -12.43 27.82
C PHE A 541 -22.51 -12.39 28.69
N GLY A 542 -23.37 -13.41 28.60
CA GLY A 542 -24.60 -13.50 29.42
C GLY A 542 -25.69 -12.51 29.01
N ILE A 543 -25.60 -11.90 27.84
CA ILE A 543 -26.60 -10.93 27.36
C ILE A 543 -27.89 -11.64 26.95
N ALA A 544 -27.78 -12.82 26.35
CA ALA A 544 -28.94 -13.61 25.94
C ALA A 544 -29.83 -14.01 27.14
N GLU A 545 -29.19 -14.34 28.27
CA GLU A 545 -29.91 -14.65 29.53
C GLU A 545 -30.48 -13.37 30.16
N LEU A 546 -29.76 -12.25 30.09
CA LEU A 546 -30.21 -10.96 30.63
C LEU A 546 -31.44 -10.44 29.90
N VAL A 547 -31.47 -10.49 28.58
CA VAL A 547 -32.60 -10.06 27.74
C VAL A 547 -33.75 -11.06 27.85
N GLY A 548 -33.43 -12.32 27.96
CA GLY A 548 -34.35 -13.47 27.88
C GLY A 548 -34.41 -14.00 26.42
N PRO A 549 -34.27 -15.34 26.25
CA PRO A 549 -34.29 -15.94 24.91
C PRO A 549 -35.55 -15.62 24.09
N GLN A 550 -36.68 -15.42 24.78
CA GLN A 550 -37.97 -15.05 24.19
C GLN A 550 -38.03 -13.60 23.65
N HIS A 551 -37.03 -12.76 23.94
CA HIS A 551 -36.93 -11.38 23.46
C HIS A 551 -35.87 -11.22 22.35
N ILE A 552 -35.37 -12.33 21.79
CA ILE A 552 -34.47 -12.34 20.64
C ILE A 552 -35.24 -12.83 19.42
N PHE A 553 -35.41 -11.97 18.41
CA PHE A 553 -36.29 -12.19 17.27
C PHE A 553 -35.55 -12.17 15.94
N HIS A 554 -36.11 -12.88 14.95
CA HIS A 554 -35.57 -12.84 13.57
C HIS A 554 -35.97 -11.59 12.80
N SER A 555 -36.97 -10.83 13.21
CA SER A 555 -37.38 -9.57 12.59
C SER A 555 -37.93 -8.60 13.64
N VAL A 556 -37.83 -7.30 13.31
CA VAL A 556 -38.40 -6.21 14.13
C VAL A 556 -39.92 -6.38 14.25
N ASP A 557 -40.57 -6.73 13.14
CA ASP A 557 -42.03 -6.95 13.12
C ASP A 557 -42.47 -8.09 14.05
N ALA A 558 -41.69 -9.18 14.10
CA ALA A 558 -41.96 -10.28 15.03
C ALA A 558 -41.82 -9.86 16.51
N ALA A 559 -40.78 -9.03 16.80
CA ALA A 559 -40.57 -8.50 18.14
C ALA A 559 -41.76 -7.62 18.58
N ILE A 560 -42.19 -6.72 17.71
CA ILE A 560 -43.29 -5.81 18.00
C ILE A 560 -44.63 -6.60 18.16
N LYS A 561 -44.94 -7.50 17.23
CA LYS A 561 -46.16 -8.33 17.33
C LYS A 561 -46.24 -9.16 18.62
N SER A 562 -45.09 -9.65 19.10
CA SER A 562 -45.02 -10.45 20.33
C SER A 562 -45.05 -9.61 21.61
N LEU A 563 -44.50 -8.39 21.57
CA LEU A 563 -44.24 -7.57 22.76
C LEU A 563 -45.07 -6.27 22.81
N ASP A 564 -45.99 -6.04 21.85
CA ASP A 564 -46.78 -4.81 21.72
C ASP A 564 -47.45 -4.44 23.06
N PRO A 565 -47.10 -3.27 23.62
CA PRO A 565 -47.67 -2.81 24.88
C PRO A 565 -49.18 -2.66 24.84
N ALA A 566 -49.74 -2.27 23.69
CA ALA A 566 -51.19 -2.09 23.54
C ALA A 566 -51.94 -3.43 23.61
N LYS A 567 -51.41 -4.50 23.03
CA LYS A 567 -52.01 -5.85 23.10
C LYS A 567 -51.86 -6.49 24.47
N ARG A 568 -50.76 -6.24 25.19
CA ARG A 568 -50.55 -6.71 26.54
C ARG A 568 -51.56 -6.08 27.53
N GLN A 569 -51.91 -4.81 27.34
CA GLN A 569 -52.92 -4.15 28.17
C GLN A 569 -54.33 -4.71 27.91
N GLN A 570 -54.69 -5.05 26.67
CA GLN A 570 -55.96 -5.70 26.34
C GLN A 570 -56.04 -7.13 26.94
N GLN A 571 -55.00 -7.94 26.81
CA GLN A 571 -54.97 -9.26 27.40
C GLN A 571 -55.07 -9.23 28.95
N GLN A 572 -54.40 -8.25 29.60
CA GLN A 572 -54.53 -8.07 31.04
C GLN A 572 -55.91 -7.54 31.47
N GLN A 573 -56.62 -6.81 30.61
CA GLN A 573 -57.99 -6.39 30.86
C GLN A 573 -59.01 -7.51 30.60
N ASP A 574 -58.75 -8.40 29.64
CA ASP A 574 -59.57 -9.55 29.32
C ASP A 574 -59.36 -10.74 30.31
N GLU A 575 -58.21 -10.78 31.02
CA GLU A 575 -57.90 -11.78 32.06
C GLU A 575 -58.19 -11.29 33.49
N ALA A 576 -58.63 -10.04 33.65
CA ALA A 576 -59.04 -9.54 34.96
C ALA A 576 -60.45 -10.11 35.30
N PRO A 577 -60.62 -10.83 36.45
CA PRO A 577 -61.85 -11.54 36.80
C PRO A 577 -63.05 -10.61 37.09
#